data_363528ba65f370bf97f3c87a09d05314
#
_entry.id   363528ba65f370bf97f3c87a09d05314
#
_cell.length_a   1.000
_cell.length_b   1.000
_cell.length_c   1.000
_cell.angle_alpha   90.00
_cell.angle_beta   90.00
_cell.angle_gamma   90.00
#
_symmetry.space_group_name_H-M   'P 1'
#
loop_
_entity.id
_entity.type
_entity.pdbx_description
1 polymer ?
#
loop_
_entity_poly.entity_id
_entity_poly.type
_entity_poly.pdbx_seq_one_letter_code
_entity_poly.pdbx_strand_id
1 'polypeptide(L)' 'SSQAITTIINKWDVIVGEKFSELTRPTHIKNNKLHIQANDAAIAQEIEWREAQILEAAKSHLSHEKIYALKVIIKKT' A
#
# COMPACT_ATOMS: atom_id res chain seq x y z
N SER A 1 13.49 1.82 6.88
CA SER A 1 13.50 3.13 7.43
C SER A 1 12.50 4.01 6.71
N SER A 2 12.46 5.29 7.07
CA SER A 2 11.44 6.22 6.59
C SER A 2 11.47 6.47 5.09
N GLN A 3 12.60 6.24 4.43
CA GLN A 3 12.69 6.52 2.99
C GLN A 3 11.81 5.59 2.14
N ALA A 4 11.68 4.34 2.54
CA ALA A 4 10.86 3.41 1.77
C ALA A 4 9.40 3.82 1.78
N ILE A 5 8.87 4.19 2.94
CA ILE A 5 7.47 4.60 3.01
C ILE A 5 7.24 5.93 2.28
N THR A 6 8.21 6.84 2.34
CA THR A 6 8.10 8.10 1.62
C THR A 6 8.01 7.84 0.11
N THR A 7 8.84 6.95 -0.40
CA THR A 7 8.80 6.58 -1.81
C THR A 7 7.44 6.00 -2.19
N ILE A 8 6.91 5.11 -1.36
CA ILE A 8 5.62 4.49 -1.64
C ILE A 8 4.49 5.53 -1.62
N ILE A 9 4.53 6.45 -0.65
CA ILE A 9 3.53 7.51 -0.59
C ILE A 9 3.58 8.36 -1.86
N ASN A 10 4.77 8.74 -2.28
CA ASN A 10 4.93 9.61 -3.45
C ASN A 10 4.53 8.93 -4.75
N LYS A 11 4.59 7.61 -4.81
CA LYS A 11 4.26 6.83 -6.00
C LYS A 11 2.95 6.07 -5.86
N TRP A 12 2.16 6.39 -4.85
CA TRP A 12 0.97 5.60 -4.54
C TRP A 12 -0.02 5.52 -5.70
N ASP A 13 -0.21 6.63 -6.42
CA ASP A 13 -1.11 6.66 -7.57
C ASP A 13 -0.63 5.72 -8.69
N VAL A 14 0.68 5.59 -8.87
CA VAL A 14 1.22 4.66 -9.85
C VAL A 14 1.11 3.22 -9.36
N ILE A 15 1.32 3.01 -8.06
CA ILE A 15 1.34 1.67 -7.48
C ILE A 15 -0.06 1.03 -7.48
N VAL A 16 -1.09 1.77 -7.06
CA VAL A 16 -2.43 1.20 -6.92
C VAL A 16 -3.41 1.68 -7.99
N GLY A 17 -3.02 2.68 -8.79
CA GLY A 17 -3.92 3.28 -9.75
C GLY A 17 -4.63 4.47 -9.16
N GLU A 18 -5.02 5.41 -10.03
CA GLU A 18 -5.57 6.69 -9.59
C GLU A 18 -6.81 6.52 -8.73
N LYS A 19 -7.71 5.63 -9.14
CA LYS A 19 -8.95 5.41 -8.41
C LYS A 19 -8.69 4.99 -6.96
N PHE A 20 -7.85 3.97 -6.78
CA PHE A 20 -7.60 3.45 -5.45
C PHE A 20 -6.70 4.36 -4.62
N SER A 21 -5.89 5.18 -5.27
CA SER A 21 -5.03 6.11 -4.52
C SER A 21 -5.86 7.16 -3.80
N GLU A 22 -7.06 7.46 -4.27
CA GLU A 22 -7.94 8.42 -3.61
C GLU A 22 -8.76 7.79 -2.50
N LEU A 23 -8.86 6.46 -2.49
CA LEU A 23 -9.71 5.72 -1.56
C LEU A 23 -8.90 4.98 -0.48
N THR A 24 -7.59 5.06 -0.56
CA THR A 24 -6.70 4.37 0.36
C THR A 24 -5.49 5.25 0.64
N ARG A 25 -4.71 4.87 1.66
CA ARG A 25 -3.42 5.50 1.81
C ARG A 25 -2.47 4.56 2.54
N PRO A 26 -1.21 4.52 2.10
CA PRO A 26 -0.18 3.77 2.81
C PRO A 26 0.21 4.54 4.06
N THR A 27 0.40 3.84 5.16
CA THR A 27 0.70 4.49 6.42
C THR A 27 2.13 4.24 6.88
N HIS A 28 2.56 2.99 6.90
CA HIS A 28 3.90 2.65 7.35
C HIS A 28 4.25 1.23 6.92
N ILE A 29 5.52 0.90 7.08
CA ILE A 29 6.02 -0.45 6.83
C ILE A 29 6.51 -0.99 8.17
N LYS A 30 6.00 -2.16 8.56
CA LYS A 30 6.42 -2.79 9.80
C LYS A 30 6.43 -4.30 9.62
N ASN A 31 7.49 -4.94 10.08
CA ASN A 31 7.65 -6.39 9.97
C ASN A 31 7.51 -6.87 8.53
N ASN A 32 8.08 -6.11 7.58
CA ASN A 32 8.05 -6.40 6.16
C ASN A 32 6.64 -6.42 5.58
N LYS A 33 5.71 -5.73 6.22
CA LYS A 33 4.36 -5.57 5.72
C LYS A 33 4.07 -4.10 5.46
N LEU A 34 3.46 -3.83 4.32
CA LEU A 34 3.01 -2.48 4.00
C LEU A 34 1.60 -2.31 4.57
N HIS A 35 1.47 -1.36 5.48
CA HIS A 35 0.19 -1.08 6.12
C HIS A 35 -0.56 -0.03 5.32
N ILE A 36 -1.81 -0.33 5.01
CA ILE A 36 -2.66 0.50 4.16
C ILE A 36 -3.98 0.74 4.90
N GLN A 37 -4.44 1.98 4.85
CA GLN A 37 -5.76 2.34 5.38
C GLN A 37 -6.71 2.53 4.21
N ALA A 38 -7.85 1.83 4.24
CA ALA A 38 -8.87 1.93 3.20
C ALA A 38 -10.09 2.67 3.73
N ASN A 39 -10.81 3.36 2.85
CA ASN A 39 -11.96 4.14 3.28
C ASN A 39 -13.11 3.28 3.80
N ASP A 40 -13.29 2.09 3.25
CA ASP A 40 -14.36 1.21 3.71
C ASP A 40 -14.00 -0.25 3.41
N ALA A 41 -14.88 -1.16 3.83
CA ALA A 41 -14.64 -2.59 3.73
C ALA A 41 -14.54 -3.07 2.29
N ALA A 42 -15.35 -2.50 1.40
CA ALA A 42 -15.34 -2.91 -0.01
C ALA A 42 -14.01 -2.57 -0.65
N ILE A 43 -13.49 -1.38 -0.37
CA ILE A 43 -12.19 -0.95 -0.91
C ILE A 43 -11.07 -1.80 -0.30
N ALA A 44 -11.16 -2.10 1.01
CA ALA A 44 -10.17 -2.95 1.66
C ALA A 44 -10.09 -4.31 0.97
N GLN A 45 -11.24 -4.90 0.65
CA GLN A 45 -11.31 -6.18 -0.03
C GLN A 45 -10.69 -6.12 -1.42
N GLU A 46 -10.96 -5.04 -2.16
CA GLU A 46 -10.38 -4.86 -3.48
C GLU A 46 -8.86 -4.80 -3.41
N ILE A 47 -8.32 -4.08 -2.42
CA ILE A 47 -6.88 -3.99 -2.25
C ILE A 47 -6.29 -5.35 -1.93
N GLU A 48 -6.94 -6.10 -1.04
CA GLU A 48 -6.44 -7.43 -0.66
C GLU A 48 -6.43 -8.38 -1.86
N TRP A 49 -7.45 -8.31 -2.72
CA TRP A 49 -7.49 -9.12 -3.94
C TRP A 49 -6.34 -8.80 -4.89
N ARG A 50 -5.81 -7.57 -4.81
CA ARG A 50 -4.74 -7.13 -5.68
C ARG A 50 -3.37 -7.16 -5.01
N GLU A 51 -3.25 -7.89 -3.90
CA GLU A 51 -2.02 -7.89 -3.10
C GLU A 51 -0.78 -8.17 -3.94
N ALA A 52 -0.81 -9.23 -4.73
CA ALA A 52 0.37 -9.62 -5.51
C ALA A 52 0.78 -8.53 -6.49
N GLN A 53 -0.20 -7.92 -7.16
CA GLN A 53 0.09 -6.84 -8.11
C GLN A 53 0.64 -5.60 -7.41
N ILE A 54 0.07 -5.26 -6.27
CA ILE A 54 0.50 -4.08 -5.51
C ILE A 54 1.90 -4.28 -4.98
N LEU A 55 2.20 -5.48 -4.44
CA LEU A 55 3.54 -5.78 -3.96
C LEU A 55 4.56 -5.69 -5.08
N GLU A 56 4.23 -6.23 -6.25
CA GLU A 56 5.13 -6.17 -7.39
C GLU A 56 5.41 -4.72 -7.79
N ALA A 57 4.36 -3.91 -7.88
CA ALA A 57 4.50 -2.51 -8.25
C ALA A 57 5.30 -1.74 -7.20
N ALA A 58 5.01 -1.98 -5.92
CA ALA A 58 5.74 -1.29 -4.85
C ALA A 58 7.21 -1.64 -4.86
N LYS A 59 7.53 -2.92 -5.05
CA LYS A 59 8.92 -3.36 -5.06
C LYS A 59 9.72 -2.72 -6.18
N SER A 60 9.08 -2.43 -7.31
CA SER A 60 9.79 -1.84 -8.45
C SER A 60 10.33 -0.43 -8.13
N HIS A 61 9.81 0.20 -7.09
CA HIS A 61 10.25 1.53 -6.67
C HIS A 61 11.20 1.50 -5.47
N LEU A 62 11.51 0.32 -4.95
CA LEU A 62 12.36 0.18 -3.76
C LEU A 62 13.65 -0.54 -4.14
N SER A 63 14.77 -0.12 -3.53
CA SER A 63 16.05 -0.71 -3.84
C SER A 63 16.50 -1.77 -2.83
N HIS A 64 16.28 -1.52 -1.55
CA HIS A 64 16.80 -2.42 -0.50
C HIS A 64 15.72 -2.94 0.42
N GLU A 65 14.62 -2.23 0.53
CA GLU A 65 13.56 -2.58 1.45
C GLU A 65 12.79 -3.80 0.95
N LYS A 66 12.43 -4.69 1.87
CA LYS A 66 11.66 -5.89 1.53
C LYS A 66 10.26 -5.77 2.10
N ILE A 67 9.28 -5.99 1.23
CA ILE A 67 7.86 -6.01 1.62
C ILE A 67 7.28 -7.30 1.08
N TYR A 68 6.72 -8.12 1.97
CA TYR A 68 6.24 -9.45 1.60
C TYR A 68 4.72 -9.56 1.63
N ALA A 69 4.04 -8.62 2.28
CA ALA A 69 2.59 -8.70 2.43
C ALA A 69 2.00 -7.31 2.65
N LEU A 70 0.69 -7.24 2.50
CA LEU A 70 -0.07 -6.04 2.83
C LEU A 70 -0.85 -6.29 4.12
N LYS A 71 -1.04 -5.23 4.89
CA LYS A 71 -1.94 -5.22 6.04
C LYS A 71 -2.93 -4.10 5.80
N VAL A 72 -4.18 -4.44 5.49
CA VAL A 72 -5.19 -3.43 5.16
C VAL A 72 -6.14 -3.27 6.34
N ILE A 73 -6.32 -2.04 6.78
CA ILE A 73 -7.31 -1.72 7.82
C ILE A 73 -8.32 -0.74 7.25
N ILE A 74 -9.49 -0.70 7.87
CA ILE A 74 -10.55 0.19 7.43
C ILE A 74 -10.49 1.46 8.26
N LYS A 75 -10.62 2.59 7.59
CA LYS A 75 -10.61 3.89 8.23
C LYS A 75 -11.76 3.99 9.23
N LYS A 76 -11.46 4.46 10.42
CA LYS A 76 -12.49 4.72 11.42
C LYS A 76 -13.04 6.12 11.22
N THR A 77 -14.35 6.24 11.33
CA THR A 77 -15.03 7.54 11.23
C THR A 77 -15.26 8.15 12.60
#